data_05cd1201fd0f9b7d217836614ec5612a
#
_entry.id   05cd1201fd0f9b7d217836614ec5612a
#
_cell.length_a   1.000
_cell.length_b   1.000
_cell.length_c   1.000
_cell.angle_alpha   90.00
_cell.angle_beta   90.00
_cell.angle_gamma   90.00
#
_symmetry.space_group_name_H-M   'P 1'
#
loop_
_entity.id
_entity.type
_entity.pdbx_description
1 polymer ?
#
loop_
_entity_poly.entity_id
_entity_poly.type
_entity_poly.pdbx_seq_one_letter_code
_entity_poly.pdbx_strand_id
1 'polypeptide(L)'
;MERGKIWRNGYAAAGCISRPKDYLSLSFEMIAAAMEGKRLGLCQKSLFAVPNHLTEQWASEFLRLYPSANILVASKKDFEPANRKKFCARIATGNYDAVIMGHSQFEKIPMSKERQERLLEEQIEEITDGIAELKESRAERFTIKELERTKKNLQVKLEKLQAEGKKDNVVTFEELGVDRLYVDEAHSFKNAFIYTKMRNVAGLSTTDSQKSADILMKCRYLDEITGNRGIVFATGTPVSNSMTEMYTMMRYLQRDTLDKKHLNHFDAWASTFGETTTAIELAPEGYALIGR
;
A
#
# COMPACT_ATOMS: atom_id res chain seq x y z
N MET A 1 -8.72 23.69 -6.42
CA MET A 1 -9.64 22.63 -6.90
C MET A 1 -8.84 21.35 -7.01
N GLU A 2 -8.93 20.50 -6.01
CA GLU A 2 -8.23 19.22 -6.01
C GLU A 2 -9.04 18.20 -6.80
N ARG A 3 -8.40 17.58 -7.79
CA ARG A 3 -9.01 16.52 -8.59
C ARG A 3 -8.68 15.19 -7.94
N GLY A 4 -9.67 14.51 -7.38
CA GLY A 4 -9.51 13.15 -6.90
C GLY A 4 -9.11 12.20 -8.05
N LYS A 5 -8.18 11.29 -7.81
CA LYS A 5 -7.76 10.27 -8.79
C LYS A 5 -8.02 8.89 -8.20
N ILE A 6 -8.72 8.06 -8.98
CA ILE A 6 -8.92 6.64 -8.67
C ILE A 6 -7.90 5.84 -9.46
N TRP A 7 -7.18 4.97 -8.76
CA TRP A 7 -6.21 4.06 -9.34
C TRP A 7 -6.77 2.63 -9.30
N ARG A 8 -6.96 2.05 -10.46
CA ARG A 8 -7.44 0.68 -10.61
C ARG A 8 -6.44 -0.10 -11.45
N ASN A 9 -5.86 -1.17 -10.88
CA ASN A 9 -4.98 -2.12 -11.60
C ASN A 9 -4.03 -1.46 -12.61
N GLY A 10 -3.40 -0.37 -12.21
CA GLY A 10 -2.45 0.33 -13.03
C GLY A 10 -3.02 1.29 -14.07
N TYR A 11 -4.31 1.43 -14.19
CA TYR A 11 -4.92 2.46 -15.00
C TYR A 11 -5.36 3.63 -14.12
N ALA A 12 -4.80 4.81 -14.38
CA ALA A 12 -5.34 6.04 -13.83
C ALA A 12 -6.64 6.35 -14.56
N ALA A 13 -7.77 6.02 -13.97
CA ALA A 13 -9.03 6.56 -14.42
C ALA A 13 -9.08 8.04 -14.01
N ALA A 14 -8.55 8.91 -14.84
CA ALA A 14 -8.68 10.35 -14.67
C ALA A 14 -10.09 10.76 -15.06
N GLY A 15 -11.05 10.60 -14.18
CA GLY A 15 -12.36 11.23 -14.29
C GLY A 15 -12.21 12.71 -13.99
N CYS A 16 -12.19 13.56 -15.01
CA CYS A 16 -12.27 15.00 -14.86
C CYS A 16 -13.75 15.39 -14.64
N ILE A 17 -14.19 15.52 -13.39
CA ILE A 17 -15.47 16.11 -13.07
C ILE A 17 -15.24 17.59 -12.74
N SER A 18 -15.49 18.44 -13.71
CA SER A 18 -15.43 19.88 -13.57
C SER A 18 -16.82 20.47 -13.40
N ARG A 19 -17.42 20.40 -12.22
CA ARG A 19 -18.51 21.30 -11.83
C ARG A 19 -18.63 21.44 -10.32
N PRO A 20 -18.78 22.66 -9.77
CA PRO A 20 -18.75 22.90 -8.32
C PRO A 20 -20.03 22.52 -7.53
N LYS A 21 -21.02 21.90 -8.15
CA LYS A 21 -22.30 21.58 -7.49
C LYS A 21 -22.74 20.11 -7.56
N ASP A 22 -22.06 19.27 -8.33
CA ASP A 22 -22.41 17.86 -8.48
C ASP A 22 -21.18 17.00 -8.10
N TYR A 23 -20.76 17.08 -6.82
CA TYR A 23 -19.78 16.15 -6.29
C TYR A 23 -20.44 14.78 -6.16
N LEU A 24 -20.31 13.95 -7.18
CA LEU A 24 -20.21 12.53 -6.95
C LEU A 24 -18.94 12.37 -6.11
N SER A 25 -19.10 12.17 -4.81
CA SER A 25 -17.96 12.01 -3.93
C SER A 25 -17.19 10.76 -4.36
N LEU A 26 -15.90 10.73 -4.15
CA LEU A 26 -15.05 9.57 -4.45
C LEU A 26 -15.58 8.29 -3.77
N SER A 27 -16.21 8.46 -2.58
CA SER A 27 -16.93 7.40 -1.87
C SER A 27 -18.09 6.82 -2.70
N PHE A 28 -18.87 7.67 -3.39
CA PHE A 28 -19.94 7.19 -4.26
C PHE A 28 -19.41 6.27 -5.38
N GLU A 29 -18.34 6.68 -6.05
CA GLU A 29 -17.74 5.89 -7.14
C GLU A 29 -17.22 4.54 -6.65
N MET A 30 -16.56 4.53 -5.49
CA MET A 30 -16.04 3.31 -4.87
C MET A 30 -17.17 2.38 -4.43
N ILE A 31 -18.23 2.90 -3.81
CA ILE A 31 -19.41 2.14 -3.39
C ILE A 31 -20.13 1.55 -4.60
N ALA A 32 -20.38 2.37 -5.63
CA ALA A 32 -21.04 1.91 -6.86
C ALA A 32 -20.19 0.83 -7.56
N ALA A 33 -18.87 1.01 -7.64
CA ALA A 33 -17.97 0.01 -8.23
C ALA A 33 -17.97 -1.32 -7.45
N ALA A 34 -18.08 -1.28 -6.12
CA ALA A 34 -18.17 -2.48 -5.31
C ALA A 34 -19.47 -3.23 -5.53
N MET A 35 -20.60 -2.53 -5.48
CA MET A 35 -21.93 -3.13 -5.64
C MET A 35 -22.16 -3.64 -7.06
N GLU A 36 -21.77 -2.89 -8.08
CA GLU A 36 -21.84 -3.35 -9.47
C GLU A 36 -20.87 -4.51 -9.74
N GLY A 37 -19.66 -4.47 -9.15
CA GLY A 37 -18.73 -5.59 -9.20
C GLY A 37 -19.34 -6.88 -8.62
N LYS A 38 -20.02 -6.77 -7.48
CA LYS A 38 -20.73 -7.90 -6.88
C LYS A 38 -21.92 -8.36 -7.72
N ARG A 39 -22.74 -7.43 -8.24
CA ARG A 39 -23.88 -7.75 -9.12
C ARG A 39 -23.43 -8.49 -10.38
N LEU A 40 -22.27 -8.15 -10.92
CA LEU A 40 -21.69 -8.80 -12.11
C LEU A 40 -20.92 -10.09 -11.78
N GLY A 41 -20.85 -10.51 -10.50
CA GLY A 41 -20.08 -11.68 -10.09
C GLY A 41 -18.56 -11.52 -10.19
N LEU A 42 -18.05 -10.28 -10.26
CA LEU A 42 -16.62 -9.98 -10.36
C LEU A 42 -15.92 -9.94 -9.00
N CYS A 43 -16.69 -9.85 -7.92
CA CYS A 43 -16.22 -9.94 -6.54
C CYS A 43 -17.33 -10.46 -5.64
N GLN A 44 -16.95 -11.03 -4.50
CA GLN A 44 -17.89 -11.57 -3.52
C GLN A 44 -17.96 -10.70 -2.25
N LYS A 45 -16.81 -10.29 -1.73
CA LYS A 45 -16.70 -9.58 -0.47
C LYS A 45 -15.73 -8.40 -0.58
N SER A 46 -16.28 -7.20 -0.54
CA SER A 46 -15.49 -5.95 -0.61
C SER A 46 -15.09 -5.46 0.78
N LEU A 47 -13.84 -5.03 0.94
CA LEU A 47 -13.34 -4.37 2.15
C LEU A 47 -12.96 -2.92 1.81
N PHE A 48 -13.44 -1.98 2.64
CA PHE A 48 -13.14 -0.56 2.56
C PHE A 48 -12.24 -0.16 3.71
N ALA A 49 -10.99 0.19 3.42
CA ALA A 49 -10.05 0.79 4.36
C ALA A 49 -10.10 2.31 4.19
N VAL A 50 -10.62 3.00 5.19
CA VAL A 50 -10.92 4.44 5.15
C VAL A 50 -10.23 5.17 6.31
N PRO A 51 -10.09 6.51 6.28
CA PRO A 51 -9.63 7.25 7.44
C PRO A 51 -10.49 6.95 8.68
N ASN A 52 -9.85 6.79 9.84
CA ASN A 52 -10.51 6.31 11.07
C ASN A 52 -11.73 7.13 11.50
N HIS A 53 -11.74 8.43 11.19
CA HIS A 53 -12.82 9.34 11.57
C HIS A 53 -14.00 9.35 10.58
N LEU A 54 -13.85 8.70 9.42
CA LEU A 54 -14.85 8.68 8.36
C LEU A 54 -15.66 7.38 8.29
N THR A 55 -15.38 6.39 9.14
CA THR A 55 -16.03 5.07 9.06
C THR A 55 -17.57 5.14 9.15
N GLU A 56 -18.10 5.96 10.04
CA GLU A 56 -19.55 6.15 10.21
C GLU A 56 -20.17 6.91 9.02
N GLN A 57 -19.46 7.91 8.50
CA GLN A 57 -19.88 8.64 7.31
C GLN A 57 -19.97 7.71 6.11
N TRP A 58 -18.94 6.89 5.88
CA TRP A 58 -18.92 5.89 4.82
C TRP A 58 -20.07 4.89 4.91
N ALA A 59 -20.39 4.43 6.12
CA ALA A 59 -21.53 3.55 6.36
C ALA A 59 -22.87 4.24 6.02
N SER A 60 -23.02 5.51 6.42
CA SER A 60 -24.20 6.31 6.10
C SER A 60 -24.36 6.54 4.60
N GLU A 61 -23.29 6.90 3.90
CA GLU A 61 -23.30 7.08 2.45
C GLU A 61 -23.60 5.78 1.72
N PHE A 62 -23.03 4.66 2.18
CA PHE A 62 -23.28 3.34 1.62
C PHE A 62 -24.78 2.96 1.69
N LEU A 63 -25.39 3.08 2.87
CA LEU A 63 -26.80 2.76 3.07
C LEU A 63 -27.76 3.77 2.40
N ARG A 64 -27.33 5.02 2.20
CA ARG A 64 -28.09 5.98 1.42
C ARG A 64 -28.18 5.60 -0.06
N LEU A 65 -27.10 5.03 -0.60
CA LEU A 65 -27.05 4.59 -2.01
C LEU A 65 -27.67 3.21 -2.21
N TYR A 66 -27.42 2.30 -1.29
CA TYR A 66 -27.91 0.92 -1.30
C TYR A 66 -28.55 0.55 0.03
N PRO A 67 -29.81 0.96 0.27
CA PRO A 67 -30.50 0.78 1.57
C PRO A 67 -30.63 -0.67 2.02
N SER A 68 -30.61 -1.63 1.11
CA SER A 68 -30.71 -3.06 1.39
C SER A 68 -29.36 -3.78 1.53
N ALA A 69 -28.25 -3.03 1.42
CA ALA A 69 -26.91 -3.63 1.50
C ALA A 69 -26.63 -4.15 2.91
N ASN A 70 -26.08 -5.36 2.97
CA ASN A 70 -25.61 -5.95 4.21
C ASN A 70 -24.16 -5.54 4.47
N ILE A 71 -23.95 -4.49 5.25
CA ILE A 71 -22.63 -3.96 5.55
C ILE A 71 -22.20 -4.28 6.99
N LEU A 72 -20.90 -4.49 7.20
CA LEU A 72 -20.28 -4.62 8.51
C LEU A 72 -19.33 -3.45 8.75
N VAL A 73 -19.58 -2.67 9.80
CA VAL A 73 -18.74 -1.52 10.15
C VAL A 73 -17.94 -1.82 11.40
N ALA A 74 -16.62 -1.64 11.32
CA ALA A 74 -15.73 -1.88 12.44
C ALA A 74 -15.74 -0.70 13.42
N SER A 75 -15.94 -0.99 14.70
CA SER A 75 -15.78 -0.04 15.79
C SER A 75 -14.41 -0.16 16.47
N LYS A 76 -14.02 0.83 17.27
CA LYS A 76 -12.78 0.74 18.06
C LYS A 76 -12.77 -0.45 19.01
N LYS A 77 -13.94 -0.79 19.59
CA LYS A 77 -14.11 -1.93 20.53
C LYS A 77 -13.90 -3.28 19.86
N ASP A 78 -14.24 -3.41 18.57
CA ASP A 78 -14.08 -4.65 17.83
C ASP A 78 -12.59 -5.02 17.64
N PHE A 79 -11.70 -4.02 17.67
CA PHE A 79 -10.25 -4.21 17.52
C PHE A 79 -9.46 -4.18 18.84
N GLU A 80 -10.13 -4.21 19.97
CA GLU A 80 -9.50 -4.55 21.25
C GLU A 80 -9.01 -6.01 21.24
N PRO A 81 -7.92 -6.34 21.95
CA PRO A 81 -7.32 -7.68 21.90
C PRO A 81 -8.31 -8.83 22.15
N ALA A 82 -9.27 -8.64 23.05
CA ALA A 82 -10.28 -9.64 23.38
C ALA A 82 -11.34 -9.85 22.28
N ASN A 83 -11.65 -8.83 21.49
CA ASN A 83 -12.76 -8.82 20.54
C ASN A 83 -12.32 -9.05 19.09
N ARG A 84 -11.08 -8.71 18.76
CA ARG A 84 -10.56 -8.73 17.38
C ARG A 84 -10.75 -10.07 16.69
N LYS A 85 -10.44 -11.17 17.37
CA LYS A 85 -10.63 -12.51 16.82
C LYS A 85 -12.09 -12.79 16.46
N LYS A 86 -13.01 -12.43 17.34
CA LYS A 86 -14.46 -12.59 17.11
C LYS A 86 -14.94 -11.74 15.94
N PHE A 87 -14.45 -10.51 15.82
CA PHE A 87 -14.79 -9.62 14.71
C PHE A 87 -14.26 -10.15 13.37
N CYS A 88 -12.99 -10.55 13.31
CA CYS A 88 -12.42 -11.16 12.11
C CYS A 88 -13.14 -12.46 11.72
N ALA A 89 -13.53 -13.32 12.69
CA ALA A 89 -14.33 -14.48 12.42
C ALA A 89 -15.72 -14.14 11.84
N ARG A 90 -16.35 -13.06 12.30
CA ARG A 90 -17.60 -12.55 11.69
C ARG A 90 -17.40 -12.12 10.23
N ILE A 91 -16.29 -11.47 9.92
CA ILE A 91 -15.96 -11.13 8.52
C ILE A 91 -15.82 -12.41 7.70
N ALA A 92 -15.03 -13.37 8.19
CA ALA A 92 -14.76 -14.63 7.48
C ALA A 92 -16.02 -15.42 7.16
N THR A 93 -16.92 -15.58 8.15
CA THR A 93 -18.11 -16.43 8.03
C THR A 93 -19.36 -15.70 7.54
N GLY A 94 -19.39 -14.38 7.64
CA GLY A 94 -20.55 -13.58 7.26
C GLY A 94 -20.62 -13.29 5.75
N ASN A 95 -21.84 -13.25 5.24
CA ASN A 95 -22.10 -12.84 3.86
C ASN A 95 -22.41 -11.33 3.83
N TYR A 96 -21.35 -10.51 3.78
CA TYR A 96 -21.45 -9.07 3.70
C TYR A 96 -21.23 -8.57 2.28
N ASP A 97 -21.96 -7.51 1.91
CA ASP A 97 -21.70 -6.78 0.66
C ASP A 97 -20.44 -5.93 0.78
N ALA A 98 -20.25 -5.35 1.96
CA ALA A 98 -19.07 -4.60 2.27
C ALA A 98 -18.68 -4.70 3.76
N VAL A 99 -17.38 -4.64 4.02
CA VAL A 99 -16.80 -4.46 5.34
C VAL A 99 -16.09 -3.11 5.36
N ILE A 100 -16.45 -2.22 6.28
CA ILE A 100 -15.88 -0.87 6.39
C ILE A 100 -15.07 -0.78 7.67
N MET A 101 -13.80 -0.37 7.58
CA MET A 101 -12.93 -0.22 8.74
C MET A 101 -11.93 0.91 8.56
N GLY A 102 -11.47 1.46 9.68
CA GLY A 102 -10.43 2.48 9.67
C GLY A 102 -9.04 1.92 9.34
N HIS A 103 -8.15 2.76 8.80
CA HIS A 103 -6.77 2.38 8.46
C HIS A 103 -6.07 1.69 9.63
N SER A 104 -6.17 2.25 10.85
CA SER A 104 -5.52 1.66 12.04
C SER A 104 -6.10 0.31 12.46
N GLN A 105 -7.32 -0.01 12.05
CA GLN A 105 -7.96 -1.31 12.28
C GLN A 105 -7.51 -2.30 11.20
N PHE A 106 -7.45 -1.85 9.95
CA PHE A 106 -6.96 -2.62 8.81
C PHE A 106 -5.52 -3.10 9.01
N GLU A 107 -4.64 -2.23 9.52
CA GLU A 107 -3.25 -2.54 9.86
C GLU A 107 -3.11 -3.61 10.98
N LYS A 108 -4.12 -3.79 11.83
CA LYS A 108 -4.12 -4.79 12.90
C LYS A 108 -4.50 -6.20 12.46
N ILE A 109 -4.94 -6.38 11.23
CA ILE A 109 -5.25 -7.69 10.66
C ILE A 109 -3.96 -8.20 10.01
N PRO A 110 -3.30 -9.22 10.58
CA PRO A 110 -2.02 -9.67 10.08
C PRO A 110 -2.19 -10.51 8.80
N MET A 111 -1.13 -10.56 8.02
CA MET A 111 -0.93 -11.58 7.00
C MET A 111 -0.42 -12.88 7.64
N SER A 112 -0.53 -13.99 6.93
CA SER A 112 0.08 -15.26 7.35
C SER A 112 1.59 -15.10 7.58
N LYS A 113 2.12 -15.92 8.50
CA LYS A 113 3.54 -15.90 8.86
C LYS A 113 4.42 -16.15 7.64
N GLU A 114 4.02 -17.09 6.81
CA GLU A 114 4.71 -17.50 5.59
C GLU A 114 4.85 -16.34 4.59
N ARG A 115 3.83 -15.49 4.47
CA ARG A 115 3.89 -14.30 3.60
C ARG A 115 4.77 -13.21 4.17
N GLN A 116 4.75 -13.04 5.49
CA GLN A 116 5.64 -12.09 6.16
C GLN A 116 7.11 -12.50 6.03
N GLU A 117 7.42 -13.78 6.21
CA GLU A 117 8.76 -14.36 6.03
C GLU A 117 9.23 -14.14 4.59
N ARG A 118 8.43 -14.52 3.60
CA ARG A 118 8.76 -14.33 2.17
C ARG A 118 9.06 -12.89 1.81
N LEU A 119 8.29 -11.91 2.32
CA LEU A 119 8.57 -10.51 2.05
C LEU A 119 9.93 -10.08 2.64
N LEU A 120 10.24 -10.51 3.87
CA LEU A 120 11.51 -10.19 4.51
C LEU A 120 12.68 -10.84 3.78
N GLU A 121 12.53 -12.07 3.31
CA GLU A 121 13.54 -12.79 2.53
C GLU A 121 13.79 -12.08 1.19
N GLU A 122 12.74 -11.70 0.45
CA GLU A 122 12.85 -10.91 -0.79
C GLU A 122 13.62 -9.60 -0.56
N GLN A 123 13.34 -8.88 0.52
CA GLN A 123 14.02 -7.62 0.86
C GLN A 123 15.49 -7.85 1.21
N ILE A 124 15.80 -8.94 1.92
CA ILE A 124 17.18 -9.29 2.30
C ILE A 124 17.98 -9.68 1.04
N GLU A 125 17.39 -10.43 0.12
CA GLU A 125 17.98 -10.80 -1.16
C GLU A 125 18.29 -9.57 -2.00
N GLU A 126 17.31 -8.68 -2.21
CA GLU A 126 17.47 -7.42 -2.96
C GLU A 126 18.63 -6.56 -2.42
N ILE A 127 18.72 -6.42 -1.09
CA ILE A 127 19.85 -5.69 -0.47
C ILE A 127 21.16 -6.43 -0.64
N THR A 128 21.15 -7.76 -0.59
CA THR A 128 22.36 -8.58 -0.71
C THR A 128 22.97 -8.45 -2.10
N ASP A 129 22.13 -8.52 -3.13
CA ASP A 129 22.53 -8.34 -4.53
C ASP A 129 23.05 -6.91 -4.74
N GLY A 130 22.37 -5.93 -4.20
CA GLY A 130 22.82 -4.54 -4.24
C GLY A 130 24.17 -4.31 -3.57
N ILE A 131 24.44 -4.95 -2.44
CA ILE A 131 25.76 -4.89 -1.77
C ILE A 131 26.84 -5.53 -2.65
N ALA A 132 26.56 -6.67 -3.30
CA ALA A 132 27.50 -7.35 -4.18
C ALA A 132 27.91 -6.45 -5.36
N GLU A 133 26.93 -5.87 -6.06
CA GLU A 133 27.16 -4.95 -7.17
C GLU A 133 27.94 -3.69 -6.75
N LEU A 134 27.65 -3.11 -5.57
CA LEU A 134 28.37 -1.94 -5.06
C LEU A 134 29.83 -2.27 -4.70
N LYS A 135 30.11 -3.50 -4.22
CA LYS A 135 31.48 -3.94 -3.95
C LYS A 135 32.27 -4.11 -5.25
N GLU A 136 31.66 -4.65 -6.31
CA GLU A 136 32.28 -4.77 -7.64
C GLU A 136 32.57 -3.40 -8.28
N SER A 137 31.65 -2.45 -8.16
CA SER A 137 31.78 -1.09 -8.70
C SER A 137 32.73 -0.17 -7.90
N ARG A 138 33.36 -0.68 -6.83
CA ARG A 138 34.20 0.11 -5.90
C ARG A 138 33.50 1.35 -5.31
N ALA A 139 32.21 1.25 -5.08
CA ALA A 139 31.42 2.32 -4.49
C ALA A 139 31.89 2.69 -3.06
N GLU A 140 31.46 3.84 -2.58
CA GLU A 140 31.84 4.36 -1.27
C GLU A 140 31.54 3.39 -0.13
N ARG A 141 32.52 3.11 0.72
CA ARG A 141 32.42 2.19 1.88
C ARG A 141 31.30 2.55 2.85
N PHE A 142 30.93 3.81 2.92
CA PHE A 142 29.84 4.28 3.80
C PHE A 142 28.49 3.69 3.36
N THR A 143 28.21 3.65 2.06
CA THR A 143 26.99 3.09 1.46
C THR A 143 26.81 1.63 1.82
N ILE A 144 27.89 0.88 1.61
CA ILE A 144 27.90 -0.55 1.88
C ILE A 144 27.60 -0.82 3.37
N LYS A 145 28.18 -0.06 4.28
CA LYS A 145 27.92 -0.20 5.72
C LYS A 145 26.46 0.09 6.10
N GLU A 146 25.84 1.08 5.48
CA GLU A 146 24.43 1.41 5.74
C GLU A 146 23.49 0.29 5.25
N LEU A 147 23.76 -0.26 4.07
CA LEU A 147 23.03 -1.39 3.55
C LEU A 147 23.25 -2.67 4.38
N GLU A 148 24.47 -2.94 4.82
CA GLU A 148 24.77 -4.05 5.72
C GLU A 148 24.01 -3.91 7.05
N ARG A 149 23.89 -2.68 7.59
CA ARG A 149 23.07 -2.41 8.78
C ARG A 149 21.59 -2.67 8.54
N THR A 150 21.05 -2.23 7.41
CA THR A 150 19.65 -2.46 7.03
C THR A 150 19.37 -3.94 6.85
N LYS A 151 20.25 -4.66 6.14
CA LYS A 151 20.18 -6.12 6.00
C LYS A 151 20.15 -6.82 7.35
N LYS A 152 21.06 -6.47 8.26
CA LYS A 152 21.09 -7.04 9.61
C LYS A 152 19.79 -6.79 10.39
N ASN A 153 19.22 -5.59 10.28
CA ASN A 153 17.93 -5.30 10.92
C ASN A 153 16.79 -6.16 10.37
N LEU A 154 16.75 -6.40 9.05
CA LEU A 154 15.76 -7.29 8.43
C LEU A 154 15.96 -8.74 8.85
N GLN A 155 17.21 -9.22 8.93
CA GLN A 155 17.53 -10.56 9.41
C GLN A 155 17.06 -10.77 10.85
N VAL A 156 17.30 -9.81 11.75
CA VAL A 156 16.80 -9.86 13.14
C VAL A 156 15.26 -9.88 13.19
N LYS A 157 14.58 -9.13 12.29
CA LYS A 157 13.11 -9.19 12.18
C LYS A 157 12.65 -10.58 11.74
N LEU A 158 13.31 -11.18 10.76
CA LEU A 158 13.01 -12.52 10.24
C LEU A 158 13.22 -13.58 11.33
N GLU A 159 14.35 -13.57 12.03
CA GLU A 159 14.64 -14.49 13.13
C GLU A 159 13.59 -14.40 14.25
N LYS A 160 13.18 -13.18 14.63
CA LYS A 160 12.10 -12.99 15.62
C LYS A 160 10.79 -13.58 15.15
N LEU A 161 10.44 -13.34 13.89
CA LEU A 161 9.21 -13.88 13.29
C LEU A 161 9.24 -15.41 13.27
N GLN A 162 10.39 -16.01 12.94
CA GLN A 162 10.57 -17.46 12.94
C GLN A 162 10.54 -18.05 14.35
N ALA A 163 11.13 -17.37 15.33
CA ALA A 163 11.14 -17.80 16.74
C ALA A 163 9.75 -17.68 17.40
N GLU A 164 8.90 -16.75 16.94
CA GLU A 164 7.50 -16.72 17.37
C GLU A 164 6.77 -17.95 16.83
N GLY A 165 6.51 -18.93 17.71
CA GLY A 165 5.69 -20.11 17.37
C GLY A 165 4.35 -19.70 16.77
N LYS A 166 3.71 -20.59 16.02
CA LYS A 166 2.37 -20.34 15.48
C LYS A 166 1.46 -19.87 16.61
N LYS A 167 1.12 -18.60 16.59
CA LYS A 167 0.03 -18.08 17.41
C LYS A 167 -1.27 -18.59 16.78
N ASP A 168 -1.69 -19.81 17.11
CA ASP A 168 -2.86 -20.50 16.57
C ASP A 168 -4.19 -19.76 16.75
N ASN A 169 -4.14 -18.51 17.17
CA ASN A 169 -5.30 -17.78 17.64
C ASN A 169 -5.60 -16.47 16.90
N VAL A 170 -4.93 -16.19 15.79
CA VAL A 170 -5.14 -14.94 15.05
C VAL A 170 -5.68 -15.26 13.66
N VAL A 171 -6.87 -14.74 13.35
CA VAL A 171 -7.43 -14.81 11.99
C VAL A 171 -6.61 -13.90 11.10
N THR A 172 -6.05 -14.44 10.03
CA THR A 172 -5.25 -13.71 9.06
C THR A 172 -6.11 -13.02 8.00
N PHE A 173 -5.53 -12.10 7.23
CA PHE A 173 -6.26 -11.40 6.17
C PHE A 173 -6.76 -12.36 5.09
N GLU A 174 -5.99 -13.39 4.77
CA GLU A 174 -6.34 -14.43 3.80
C GLU A 174 -7.62 -15.19 4.22
N GLU A 175 -7.78 -15.41 5.52
CA GLU A 175 -8.95 -16.14 6.06
C GLU A 175 -10.23 -15.31 6.07
N LEU A 176 -10.15 -13.99 5.86
CA LEU A 176 -11.35 -13.14 5.81
C LEU A 176 -12.23 -13.41 4.59
N GLY A 177 -11.66 -14.00 3.54
CA GLY A 177 -12.36 -14.24 2.27
C GLY A 177 -12.67 -12.94 1.51
N VAL A 178 -11.90 -11.89 1.74
CA VAL A 178 -11.98 -10.63 0.98
C VAL A 178 -11.31 -10.82 -0.37
N ASP A 179 -11.99 -10.44 -1.44
CA ASP A 179 -11.51 -10.51 -2.81
C ASP A 179 -11.46 -9.14 -3.53
N ARG A 180 -11.90 -8.09 -2.84
CA ARG A 180 -11.84 -6.72 -3.33
C ARG A 180 -11.49 -5.75 -2.21
N LEU A 181 -10.43 -4.95 -2.41
CA LEU A 181 -9.97 -3.94 -1.46
C LEU A 181 -10.12 -2.54 -2.06
N TYR A 182 -10.82 -1.70 -1.35
CA TYR A 182 -10.94 -0.26 -1.62
C TYR A 182 -10.20 0.50 -0.54
N VAL A 183 -9.26 1.36 -0.91
CA VAL A 183 -8.49 2.18 0.04
C VAL A 183 -8.74 3.64 -0.27
N ASP A 184 -9.40 4.31 0.66
CA ASP A 184 -9.56 5.75 0.62
C ASP A 184 -8.34 6.44 1.25
N GLU A 185 -7.97 7.61 0.73
CA GLU A 185 -6.75 8.33 1.13
C GLU A 185 -5.49 7.46 1.09
N ALA A 186 -5.34 6.73 -0.03
CA ALA A 186 -4.25 5.76 -0.24
C ALA A 186 -2.84 6.38 -0.13
N HIS A 187 -2.71 7.71 -0.22
CA HIS A 187 -1.45 8.43 0.01
C HIS A 187 -0.87 8.18 1.42
N SER A 188 -1.69 7.74 2.37
CA SER A 188 -1.24 7.33 3.70
C SER A 188 -0.25 6.18 3.69
N PHE A 189 -0.18 5.40 2.61
CA PHE A 189 0.65 4.19 2.45
C PHE A 189 1.82 4.38 1.48
N LYS A 190 2.15 5.59 1.10
CA LYS A 190 3.16 5.91 0.07
C LYS A 190 4.62 5.64 0.47
N ASN A 191 4.91 5.45 1.76
CA ASN A 191 6.27 5.26 2.30
C ASN A 191 6.60 3.77 2.47
N ALA A 192 6.69 3.02 1.37
CA ALA A 192 7.15 1.63 1.40
C ALA A 192 8.69 1.57 1.33
N PHE A 193 9.24 0.47 1.88
CA PHE A 193 10.66 0.20 1.72
C PHE A 193 11.04 0.13 0.23
N ILE A 194 12.09 0.87 -0.12
CA ILE A 194 12.68 0.92 -1.46
C ILE A 194 14.19 0.83 -1.30
N TYR A 195 14.78 -0.17 -1.95
CA TYR A 195 16.22 -0.20 -2.15
C TYR A 195 16.58 0.70 -3.34
N THR A 196 17.61 1.53 -3.20
CA THR A 196 18.17 2.34 -4.29
C THR A 196 19.66 2.59 -4.09
N LYS A 197 20.39 2.61 -5.18
CA LYS A 197 21.81 3.04 -5.24
C LYS A 197 21.95 4.56 -5.39
N MET A 198 20.85 5.23 -5.75
CA MET A 198 20.83 6.69 -5.94
C MET A 198 20.98 7.40 -4.60
N ARG A 199 21.90 8.37 -4.56
CA ARG A 199 22.20 9.15 -3.37
C ARG A 199 22.19 10.63 -3.68
N ASN A 200 21.99 11.42 -2.64
CA ASN A 200 21.99 12.89 -2.75
C ASN A 200 21.02 13.41 -3.80
N VAL A 201 19.96 12.66 -4.08
CA VAL A 201 18.87 13.11 -4.93
C VAL A 201 17.75 13.62 -4.03
N ALA A 202 17.43 14.89 -4.15
CA ALA A 202 16.36 15.50 -3.38
C ALA A 202 15.03 14.77 -3.65
N GLY A 203 14.26 14.55 -2.61
CA GLY A 203 12.96 13.85 -2.72
C GLY A 203 13.02 12.32 -2.76
N LEU A 204 14.19 11.70 -2.62
CA LEU A 204 14.29 10.26 -2.38
C LEU A 204 14.18 9.99 -0.86
N SER A 205 13.08 9.39 -0.44
CA SER A 205 12.89 8.94 0.93
C SER A 205 13.06 7.42 0.99
N THR A 206 13.98 6.98 1.86
CA THR A 206 14.20 5.55 2.14
C THR A 206 13.48 5.08 3.42
N THR A 207 12.51 5.89 3.90
CA THR A 207 11.76 5.55 5.12
C THR A 207 10.89 4.33 4.88
N ASP A 208 11.08 3.30 5.71
CA ASP A 208 10.22 2.12 5.76
C ASP A 208 9.08 2.33 6.77
N SER A 209 7.86 2.19 6.29
CA SER A 209 6.67 2.21 7.13
C SER A 209 6.09 0.80 7.21
N GLN A 210 5.96 0.28 8.44
CA GLN A 210 5.36 -1.04 8.67
C GLN A 210 3.97 -1.16 8.04
N LYS A 211 3.17 -0.11 8.06
CA LYS A 211 1.84 -0.09 7.43
C LYS A 211 1.91 -0.22 5.91
N SER A 212 2.96 0.34 5.28
CA SER A 212 3.15 0.23 3.84
C SER A 212 3.65 -1.16 3.43
N ALA A 213 4.47 -1.80 4.26
CA ALA A 213 4.86 -3.20 4.06
C ALA A 213 3.65 -4.14 4.22
N ASP A 214 2.80 -3.90 5.22
CA ASP A 214 1.59 -4.68 5.48
C ASP A 214 0.60 -4.60 4.30
N ILE A 215 0.29 -3.39 3.83
CA ILE A 215 -0.62 -3.25 2.68
C ILE A 215 -0.02 -3.84 1.39
N LEU A 216 1.30 -3.79 1.22
CA LEU A 216 1.96 -4.41 0.07
C LEU A 216 1.73 -5.92 0.02
N MET A 217 1.84 -6.60 1.16
CA MET A 217 1.53 -8.03 1.24
C MET A 217 0.07 -8.33 0.92
N LYS A 218 -0.87 -7.52 1.45
CA LYS A 218 -2.31 -7.66 1.19
C LYS A 218 -2.64 -7.43 -0.28
N CYS A 219 -2.01 -6.43 -0.91
CA CYS A 219 -2.16 -6.18 -2.34
C CYS A 219 -1.65 -7.37 -3.17
N ARG A 220 -0.45 -7.88 -2.87
CA ARG A 220 0.10 -9.06 -3.55
C ARG A 220 -0.80 -10.29 -3.44
N TYR A 221 -1.34 -10.53 -2.25
CA TYR A 221 -2.30 -11.62 -2.05
C TYR A 221 -3.55 -11.45 -2.91
N LEU A 222 -4.13 -10.24 -2.92
CA LEU A 222 -5.32 -9.97 -3.72
C LEU A 222 -5.06 -10.09 -5.22
N ASP A 223 -3.91 -9.64 -5.69
CA ASP A 223 -3.51 -9.80 -7.11
C ASP A 223 -3.40 -11.28 -7.49
N GLU A 224 -2.81 -12.11 -6.61
CA GLU A 224 -2.71 -13.56 -6.82
C GLU A 224 -4.10 -14.22 -6.98
N ILE A 225 -5.06 -13.91 -6.10
CA ILE A 225 -6.38 -14.58 -6.12
C ILE A 225 -7.36 -13.98 -7.12
N THR A 226 -7.15 -12.74 -7.58
CA THR A 226 -8.08 -12.03 -8.47
C THR A 226 -7.56 -11.80 -9.88
N GLY A 227 -6.33 -12.19 -10.17
CA GLY A 227 -5.67 -11.89 -11.44
C GLY A 227 -5.50 -10.39 -11.67
N ASN A 228 -4.94 -9.69 -10.70
CA ASN A 228 -4.65 -8.24 -10.72
C ASN A 228 -5.89 -7.34 -10.82
N ARG A 229 -7.00 -7.73 -10.24
CA ARG A 229 -8.27 -6.98 -10.30
C ARG A 229 -8.87 -6.66 -8.94
N GLY A 230 -8.18 -7.02 -7.84
CA GLY A 230 -8.69 -6.95 -6.48
C GLY A 230 -8.55 -5.60 -5.78
N ILE A 231 -7.86 -4.61 -6.35
CA ILE A 231 -7.41 -3.43 -5.62
C ILE A 231 -7.89 -2.14 -6.28
N VAL A 232 -8.42 -1.23 -5.48
CA VAL A 232 -8.81 0.12 -5.91
C VAL A 232 -8.29 1.12 -4.87
N PHE A 233 -7.43 2.03 -5.30
CA PHE A 233 -6.92 3.13 -4.49
C PHE A 233 -7.55 4.44 -4.90
N ALA A 234 -7.96 5.22 -3.90
CA ALA A 234 -8.53 6.54 -4.08
C ALA A 234 -7.72 7.57 -3.29
N THR A 235 -7.30 8.64 -3.93
CA THR A 235 -6.60 9.75 -3.29
C THR A 235 -6.56 10.98 -4.17
N GLY A 236 -6.62 12.16 -3.55
CA GLY A 236 -6.40 13.43 -4.23
C GLY A 236 -4.92 13.72 -4.52
N THR A 237 -3.99 13.10 -3.78
CA THR A 237 -2.56 13.39 -3.82
C THR A 237 -1.72 12.12 -3.94
N PRO A 238 -1.77 11.42 -5.08
CA PRO A 238 -1.04 10.15 -5.26
C PRO A 238 0.48 10.34 -5.16
N VAL A 239 0.96 11.50 -5.53
CA VAL A 239 2.36 11.93 -5.42
C VAL A 239 2.38 13.35 -4.86
N SER A 240 3.13 13.59 -3.80
CA SER A 240 3.27 14.92 -3.21
C SER A 240 4.71 15.42 -3.16
N ASN A 241 5.66 14.57 -2.83
CA ASN A 241 7.02 15.01 -2.51
C ASN A 241 8.12 14.26 -3.28
N SER A 242 7.85 13.08 -3.81
CA SER A 242 8.92 12.21 -4.30
C SER A 242 8.47 11.26 -5.40
N MET A 243 9.38 10.98 -6.32
CA MET A 243 9.22 9.92 -7.34
C MET A 243 9.04 8.53 -6.68
N THR A 244 9.62 8.31 -5.51
CA THR A 244 9.47 7.07 -4.76
C THR A 244 8.02 6.79 -4.39
N GLU A 245 7.22 7.84 -4.15
CA GLU A 245 5.79 7.71 -3.89
C GLU A 245 5.04 7.14 -5.11
N MET A 246 5.37 7.63 -6.31
CA MET A 246 4.78 7.12 -7.56
C MET A 246 5.16 5.67 -7.80
N TYR A 247 6.44 5.33 -7.65
CA TYR A 247 6.91 3.97 -7.78
C TYR A 247 6.24 3.03 -6.76
N THR A 248 6.08 3.48 -5.51
CA THR A 248 5.36 2.73 -4.48
C THR A 248 3.91 2.45 -4.89
N MET A 249 3.19 3.44 -5.43
CA MET A 249 1.83 3.22 -5.94
C MET A 249 1.80 2.22 -7.10
N MET A 250 2.78 2.27 -7.98
CA MET A 250 2.90 1.28 -9.07
C MET A 250 3.20 -0.13 -8.54
N ARG A 251 4.01 -0.28 -7.48
CA ARG A 251 4.25 -1.58 -6.83
C ARG A 251 3.00 -2.20 -6.23
N TYR A 252 2.04 -1.38 -5.77
CA TYR A 252 0.75 -1.87 -5.26
C TYR A 252 -0.19 -2.29 -6.38
N LEU A 253 -0.19 -1.58 -7.52
CA LEU A 253 -1.26 -1.66 -8.50
C LEU A 253 -0.85 -2.30 -9.83
N GLN A 254 0.46 -2.38 -10.12
CA GLN A 254 0.99 -2.76 -11.43
C GLN A 254 2.20 -3.71 -11.33
N ARG A 255 2.28 -4.52 -10.29
CA ARG A 255 3.45 -5.38 -10.07
C ARG A 255 3.79 -6.21 -11.31
N ASP A 256 2.83 -6.91 -11.89
CA ASP A 256 3.04 -7.74 -13.09
C ASP A 256 3.59 -6.93 -14.28
N THR A 257 3.16 -5.69 -14.42
CA THR A 257 3.65 -4.81 -15.48
C THR A 257 5.10 -4.40 -15.23
N LEU A 258 5.43 -4.09 -13.96
CA LEU A 258 6.81 -3.77 -13.56
C LEU A 258 7.73 -4.98 -13.79
N ASP A 259 7.31 -6.18 -13.40
CA ASP A 259 8.07 -7.41 -13.58
C ASP A 259 8.27 -7.72 -15.07
N LYS A 260 7.21 -7.68 -15.90
CA LYS A 260 7.28 -7.90 -17.35
C LYS A 260 8.16 -6.90 -18.09
N LYS A 261 8.31 -5.70 -17.56
CA LYS A 261 9.15 -4.64 -18.12
C LYS A 261 10.53 -4.54 -17.49
N HIS A 262 10.87 -5.44 -16.55
CA HIS A 262 12.11 -5.41 -15.78
C HIS A 262 12.32 -4.09 -15.01
N LEU A 263 11.21 -3.51 -14.51
CA LEU A 263 11.16 -2.26 -13.74
C LEU A 263 10.80 -2.49 -12.27
N ASN A 264 10.99 -3.69 -11.78
CA ASN A 264 10.73 -4.12 -10.39
C ASN A 264 11.74 -3.55 -9.38
N HIS A 265 12.89 -3.05 -9.85
CA HIS A 265 13.85 -2.29 -9.04
C HIS A 265 13.69 -0.80 -9.29
N PHE A 266 13.72 -0.01 -8.20
CA PHE A 266 13.52 1.43 -8.29
C PHE A 266 14.51 2.13 -9.24
N ASP A 267 15.77 1.72 -9.22
CA ASP A 267 16.82 2.36 -10.04
C ASP A 267 16.56 2.15 -11.55
N ALA A 268 16.09 0.96 -11.95
CA ALA A 268 15.70 0.68 -13.33
C ALA A 268 14.47 1.51 -13.74
N TRP A 269 13.48 1.61 -12.84
CA TRP A 269 12.30 2.42 -13.06
C TRP A 269 12.64 3.91 -13.15
N ALA A 270 13.47 4.41 -12.23
CA ALA A 270 13.86 5.81 -12.18
C ALA A 270 14.70 6.22 -13.40
N SER A 271 15.59 5.34 -13.89
CA SER A 271 16.34 5.60 -15.12
C SER A 271 15.47 5.62 -16.38
N THR A 272 14.32 4.95 -16.35
CA THR A 272 13.39 4.92 -17.49
C THR A 272 12.44 6.12 -17.51
N PHE A 273 11.96 6.58 -16.35
CA PHE A 273 10.91 7.61 -16.24
C PHE A 273 11.39 8.92 -15.64
N GLY A 274 12.60 8.94 -15.08
CA GLY A 274 13.20 10.11 -14.46
C GLY A 274 14.38 10.65 -15.24
N GLU A 275 14.62 11.94 -15.08
CA GLU A 275 15.81 12.62 -15.55
C GLU A 275 16.51 13.30 -14.37
N THR A 276 17.81 13.10 -14.26
CA THR A 276 18.60 13.78 -13.23
C THR A 276 19.03 15.15 -13.77
N THR A 277 18.46 16.20 -13.22
CA THR A 277 18.89 17.57 -13.52
C THR A 277 19.74 18.10 -12.38
N THR A 278 20.87 18.73 -12.70
CA THR A 278 21.72 19.41 -11.72
C THR A 278 21.35 20.89 -11.72
N ALA A 279 20.75 21.36 -10.65
CA ALA A 279 20.46 22.77 -10.44
C ALA A 279 21.29 23.28 -9.25
N ILE A 280 21.84 24.49 -9.36
CA ILE A 280 22.49 25.16 -8.24
C ILE A 280 21.44 26.06 -7.61
N GLU A 281 21.03 25.73 -6.39
CA GLU A 281 20.12 26.56 -5.60
C GLU A 281 20.84 27.14 -4.40
N LEU A 282 20.55 28.41 -4.09
CA LEU A 282 21.01 29.03 -2.85
C LEU A 282 20.33 28.38 -1.66
N ALA A 283 21.11 27.97 -0.67
CA ALA A 283 20.54 27.50 0.59
C ALA A 283 19.63 28.59 1.19
N PRO A 284 18.57 28.21 1.91
CA PRO A 284 17.67 29.16 2.56
C PRO A 284 18.40 30.16 3.47
N GLU A 285 19.58 29.81 3.96
CA GLU A 285 20.45 30.62 4.83
C GLU A 285 21.44 31.50 4.05
N GLY A 286 21.43 31.47 2.71
CA GLY A 286 22.16 32.38 1.85
C GLY A 286 23.68 32.12 1.71
N TYR A 287 24.21 31.06 2.33
CA TYR A 287 25.68 30.84 2.39
C TYR A 287 26.18 29.51 1.83
N ALA A 288 25.33 28.65 1.33
CA ALA A 288 25.75 27.39 0.72
C ALA A 288 25.00 27.10 -0.59
N LEU A 289 25.72 26.53 -1.56
CA LEU A 289 25.12 26.01 -2.80
C LEU A 289 24.68 24.56 -2.55
N ILE A 290 23.41 24.26 -2.81
CA ILE A 290 22.86 22.92 -2.73
C ILE A 290 22.66 22.43 -4.16
N GLY A 291 23.36 21.34 -4.54
CA GLY A 291 23.09 20.63 -5.80
C GLY A 291 21.82 19.77 -5.65
N ARG A 292 20.88 19.94 -6.54
CA ARG A 292 19.68 19.08 -6.68
C ARG A 292 19.75 18.27 -7.94
#